data_deeed5495750a47daca081ebe940900b
#
_entry.id   deeed5495750a47daca081ebe940900b
#
_cell.length_a   1.000
_cell.length_b   1.000
_cell.length_c   1.000
_cell.angle_alpha   90.00
_cell.angle_beta   90.00
_cell.angle_gamma   90.00
#
_symmetry.space_group_name_H-M   'P 1'
#
loop_
_entity.id
_entity.type
_entity.pdbx_description
1 polymer ?
#
loop_
_entity_poly.entity_id
_entity_poly.type
_entity_poly.pdbx_seq_one_letter_code
_entity_poly.pdbx_strand_id
1 'polypeptide(L)'
;KWHGEGNVWIHTQRVCEEAVNLCHKLAWRHETTWATQLLVSALFHDIGKGVTTIFKKEDWHAYGHEVEGEKITRKLLWDEGFEVREPICALVRWHMEPLRVFDSKHYVEKVLEMSNVIPSWHILLYLKECDVRGSQPSDENVTNVDLLKLADLNRIASRLNCFYYATNIPRIGQLSHKKVGKKKITVHMLFGLPGAGKSTAINEITKTLTNRPY
;
A
#
# COMPACT_ATOMS: atom_id res chain seq x y z
N LYS A 1 -1.73 22.94 9.27
CA LYS A 1 -0.54 22.41 8.55
C LYS A 1 -0.15 21.08 9.17
N TRP A 2 0.01 20.04 8.35
CA TRP A 2 0.31 18.68 8.78
C TRP A 2 1.79 18.48 9.14
N HIS A 3 2.67 19.33 8.66
CA HIS A 3 4.12 19.25 8.81
C HIS A 3 4.65 20.56 9.42
N GLY A 4 4.75 20.58 10.74
CA GLY A 4 5.40 21.66 11.50
C GLY A 4 6.93 21.52 11.58
N GLU A 5 7.44 20.33 11.25
CA GLU A 5 8.86 19.94 11.32
C GLU A 5 9.74 20.57 10.25
N GLY A 6 9.17 21.22 9.24
CA GLY A 6 9.87 22.06 8.26
C GLY A 6 10.15 21.41 6.91
N ASN A 7 10.86 20.29 6.82
CA ASN A 7 11.16 19.65 5.54
C ASN A 7 11.04 18.12 5.59
N VAL A 8 10.96 17.51 4.41
CA VAL A 8 10.78 16.05 4.23
C VAL A 8 11.90 15.25 4.91
N TRP A 9 13.13 15.75 4.90
CA TRP A 9 14.27 15.03 5.50
C TRP A 9 14.17 14.95 7.02
N ILE A 10 13.83 16.07 7.67
CA ILE A 10 13.62 16.10 9.14
C ILE A 10 12.47 15.18 9.53
N HIS A 11 11.37 15.21 8.77
CA HIS A 11 10.25 14.28 8.95
C HIS A 11 10.73 12.82 8.83
N THR A 12 11.41 12.47 7.74
CA THR A 12 11.92 11.12 7.51
C THR A 12 12.83 10.64 8.65
N GLN A 13 13.73 11.49 9.16
CA GLN A 13 14.57 11.13 10.29
C GLN A 13 13.74 10.75 11.53
N ARG A 14 12.73 11.53 11.87
CA ARG A 14 11.84 11.25 13.01
C ARG A 14 11.04 9.96 12.81
N VAL A 15 10.52 9.74 11.60
CA VAL A 15 9.81 8.50 11.27
C VAL A 15 10.74 7.29 11.43
N CYS A 16 12.00 7.40 11.03
CA CYS A 16 13.01 6.36 11.26
C CYS A 16 13.31 6.15 12.75
N GLU A 17 13.41 7.21 13.55
CA GLU A 17 13.58 7.12 15.00
C GLU A 17 12.41 6.39 15.66
N GLU A 18 11.18 6.74 15.30
CA GLU A 18 9.99 6.03 15.79
C GLU A 18 9.97 4.56 15.35
N ALA A 19 10.40 4.25 14.13
CA ALA A 19 10.49 2.87 13.65
C ALA A 19 11.54 2.05 14.42
N VAL A 20 12.69 2.64 14.74
CA VAL A 20 13.72 2.01 15.59
C VAL A 20 13.17 1.76 17.00
N ASN A 21 12.54 2.75 17.61
CA ASN A 21 11.92 2.65 18.93
C ASN A 21 10.87 1.53 18.97
N LEU A 22 10.06 1.44 17.93
CA LEU A 22 9.03 0.42 17.80
C LEU A 22 9.64 -0.99 17.65
N CYS A 23 10.69 -1.15 16.83
CA CYS A 23 11.42 -2.41 16.71
C CYS A 23 11.99 -2.87 18.06
N HIS A 24 12.52 -1.96 18.85
CA HIS A 24 13.01 -2.25 20.21
C HIS A 24 11.86 -2.68 21.14
N LYS A 25 10.75 -1.94 21.13
CA LYS A 25 9.56 -2.22 21.96
C LYS A 25 8.95 -3.58 21.66
N LEU A 26 8.90 -3.96 20.37
CA LEU A 26 8.35 -5.25 19.93
C LEU A 26 9.35 -6.41 20.04
N ALA A 27 10.55 -6.16 20.56
CA ALA A 27 11.62 -7.14 20.66
C ALA A 27 11.99 -7.85 19.35
N TRP A 28 11.80 -7.17 18.20
CA TRP A 28 12.11 -7.68 16.85
C TRP A 28 13.61 -7.83 16.56
N ARG A 29 14.44 -7.82 17.57
CA ARG A 29 15.90 -7.99 17.42
C ARG A 29 16.30 -9.27 16.71
N HIS A 30 15.42 -10.27 16.70
CA HIS A 30 15.62 -11.57 16.06
C HIS A 30 14.78 -11.77 14.79
N GLU A 31 13.82 -10.88 14.54
CA GLU A 31 12.96 -10.87 13.34
C GLU A 31 13.51 -9.88 12.30
N THR A 32 14.69 -10.18 11.79
CA THR A 32 15.43 -9.29 10.89
C THR A 32 14.63 -8.84 9.67
N THR A 33 13.82 -9.75 9.09
CA THR A 33 13.03 -9.45 7.89
C THR A 33 11.97 -8.36 8.15
N TRP A 34 11.24 -8.43 9.24
CA TRP A 34 10.19 -7.45 9.56
C TRP A 34 10.77 -6.10 9.97
N ALA A 35 11.83 -6.13 10.78
CA ALA A 35 12.56 -4.92 11.14
C ALA A 35 13.14 -4.23 9.89
N THR A 36 13.76 -4.98 8.98
CA THR A 36 14.28 -4.45 7.72
C THR A 36 13.17 -3.83 6.87
N GLN A 37 12.04 -4.52 6.69
CA GLN A 37 10.91 -3.99 5.94
C GLN A 37 10.40 -2.68 6.53
N LEU A 38 10.23 -2.61 7.86
CA LEU A 38 9.77 -1.39 8.53
C LEU A 38 10.77 -0.24 8.39
N LEU A 39 12.04 -0.49 8.72
CA LEU A 39 13.08 0.56 8.74
C LEU A 39 13.36 1.11 7.33
N VAL A 40 13.47 0.23 6.34
CA VAL A 40 13.73 0.66 4.94
C VAL A 40 12.49 1.36 4.37
N SER A 41 11.29 0.88 4.68
CA SER A 41 10.06 1.57 4.27
C SER A 41 9.90 2.92 4.95
N ALA A 42 10.26 3.05 6.23
CA ALA A 42 10.29 4.34 6.93
C ALA A 42 11.25 5.33 6.29
N LEU A 43 12.43 4.86 5.85
CA LEU A 43 13.40 5.70 5.14
C LEU A 43 12.89 6.17 3.77
N PHE A 44 12.12 5.34 3.07
CA PHE A 44 11.73 5.60 1.68
C PHE A 44 10.26 6.02 1.50
N HIS A 45 9.41 6.03 2.54
CA HIS A 45 7.97 6.28 2.40
C HIS A 45 7.66 7.56 1.63
N ASP A 46 8.41 8.59 1.86
CA ASP A 46 8.24 9.93 1.30
C ASP A 46 9.25 10.30 0.19
N ILE A 47 10.08 9.35 -0.27
CA ILE A 47 11.14 9.64 -1.26
C ILE A 47 10.59 10.23 -2.58
N GLY A 48 9.35 9.90 -2.93
CA GLY A 48 8.68 10.43 -4.10
C GLY A 48 8.38 11.93 -4.01
N LYS A 49 8.35 12.53 -2.83
CA LYS A 49 8.14 13.98 -2.64
C LYS A 49 9.22 14.80 -3.35
N GLY A 50 10.44 14.26 -3.46
CA GLY A 50 11.53 14.94 -4.16
C GLY A 50 11.25 15.26 -5.64
N VAL A 51 10.38 14.49 -6.29
CA VAL A 51 10.04 14.65 -7.72
C VAL A 51 8.60 15.09 -7.97
N THR A 52 7.73 15.02 -6.95
CA THR A 52 6.30 15.36 -7.10
C THR A 52 5.89 16.65 -6.41
N THR A 53 6.76 17.24 -5.58
CA THR A 53 6.42 18.47 -4.86
C THR A 53 6.32 19.66 -5.80
N ILE A 54 5.17 20.31 -5.78
CA ILE A 54 4.88 21.53 -6.55
C ILE A 54 4.28 22.60 -5.64
N PHE A 55 4.58 23.86 -5.93
CA PHE A 55 3.93 25.00 -5.28
C PHE A 55 2.73 25.44 -6.11
N LYS A 56 1.52 25.34 -5.53
CA LYS A 56 0.27 25.69 -6.20
C LYS A 56 -0.75 26.22 -5.19
N LYS A 57 -1.48 27.29 -5.55
CA LYS A 57 -2.50 27.90 -4.69
C LYS A 57 -1.94 28.29 -3.31
N GLU A 58 -0.78 28.92 -3.31
CA GLU A 58 -0.09 29.40 -2.11
C GLU A 58 0.29 28.31 -1.10
N ASP A 59 0.32 27.04 -1.53
CA ASP A 59 0.74 25.92 -0.70
C ASP A 59 1.55 24.87 -1.49
N TRP A 60 2.28 24.03 -0.77
CA TRP A 60 3.05 22.93 -1.31
C TRP A 60 2.24 21.65 -1.38
N HIS A 61 2.27 20.99 -2.52
CA HIS A 61 1.56 19.74 -2.77
C HIS A 61 2.50 18.68 -3.34
N ALA A 62 2.31 17.42 -2.95
CA ALA A 62 3.10 16.29 -3.43
C ALA A 62 2.16 15.15 -3.86
N TYR A 63 1.27 15.42 -4.80
CA TYR A 63 0.31 14.43 -5.26
C TYR A 63 1.01 13.26 -5.97
N GLY A 64 0.63 12.04 -5.60
CA GLY A 64 1.16 10.83 -6.22
C GLY A 64 2.59 10.48 -5.78
N HIS A 65 3.11 11.10 -4.71
CA HIS A 65 4.44 10.79 -4.21
C HIS A 65 4.59 9.33 -3.80
N GLU A 66 3.53 8.67 -3.38
CA GLU A 66 3.50 7.25 -3.06
C GLU A 66 3.72 6.37 -4.29
N VAL A 67 3.22 6.78 -5.46
CA VAL A 67 3.42 6.07 -6.74
C VAL A 67 4.85 6.24 -7.24
N GLU A 68 5.33 7.48 -7.26
CA GLU A 68 6.71 7.77 -7.68
C GLU A 68 7.72 7.23 -6.66
N GLY A 69 7.39 7.27 -5.37
CA GLY A 69 8.19 6.67 -4.30
C GLY A 69 8.39 5.17 -4.51
N GLU A 70 7.33 4.43 -4.84
CA GLU A 70 7.41 3.01 -5.19
C GLU A 70 8.39 2.75 -6.34
N LYS A 71 8.30 3.54 -7.42
CA LYS A 71 9.18 3.38 -8.60
C LYS A 71 10.64 3.65 -8.26
N ILE A 72 10.90 4.73 -7.50
CA ILE A 72 12.24 5.10 -7.05
C ILE A 72 12.80 4.01 -6.13
N THR A 73 12.02 3.56 -5.14
CA THR A 73 12.41 2.49 -4.21
C THR A 73 12.76 1.22 -4.95
N ARG A 74 11.92 0.78 -5.91
CA ARG A 74 12.18 -0.41 -6.71
C ARG A 74 13.47 -0.30 -7.52
N LYS A 75 13.78 0.88 -8.04
CA LYS A 75 15.03 1.13 -8.76
C LYS A 75 16.24 1.09 -7.83
N LEU A 76 16.15 1.69 -6.63
CA LEU A 76 17.23 1.71 -5.65
C LEU A 76 17.53 0.31 -5.10
N LEU A 77 16.50 -0.50 -4.91
CA LEU A 77 16.60 -1.87 -4.38
C LEU A 77 16.63 -2.92 -5.50
N TRP A 78 17.01 -2.56 -6.74
CA TRP A 78 16.92 -3.48 -7.88
C TRP A 78 17.76 -4.74 -7.72
N ASP A 79 18.93 -4.61 -7.10
CA ASP A 79 19.86 -5.72 -6.88
C ASP A 79 19.48 -6.60 -5.67
N GLU A 80 18.49 -6.16 -4.88
CA GLU A 80 17.92 -6.97 -3.81
C GLU A 80 16.96 -8.02 -4.35
N GLY A 81 16.87 -9.15 -3.66
CA GLY A 81 15.93 -10.21 -4.01
C GLY A 81 14.49 -9.74 -4.02
N PHE A 82 13.66 -10.33 -4.88
CA PHE A 82 12.24 -10.03 -5.03
C PHE A 82 11.50 -10.04 -3.68
N GLU A 83 11.84 -11.00 -2.81
CA GLU A 83 11.20 -11.19 -1.50
C GLU A 83 11.53 -10.08 -0.49
N VAL A 84 12.61 -9.36 -0.69
CA VAL A 84 12.99 -8.19 0.13
C VAL A 84 12.43 -6.92 -0.50
N ARG A 85 12.66 -6.72 -1.79
CA ARG A 85 12.31 -5.50 -2.52
C ARG A 85 10.82 -5.24 -2.63
N GLU A 86 10.04 -6.23 -3.10
CA GLU A 86 8.62 -5.98 -3.40
C GLU A 86 7.76 -5.69 -2.17
N PRO A 87 7.97 -6.33 -1.00
CA PRO A 87 7.31 -5.92 0.25
C PRO A 87 7.56 -4.45 0.62
N ILE A 88 8.81 -3.99 0.49
CA ILE A 88 9.17 -2.59 0.79
C ILE A 88 8.51 -1.64 -0.22
N CYS A 89 8.54 -1.97 -1.51
CA CYS A 89 7.87 -1.18 -2.54
C CYS A 89 6.35 -1.07 -2.29
N ALA A 90 5.71 -2.17 -1.89
CA ALA A 90 4.29 -2.17 -1.54
C ALA A 90 4.01 -1.29 -0.31
N LEU A 91 4.82 -1.35 0.72
CA LEU A 91 4.67 -0.50 1.91
C LEU A 91 4.80 0.99 1.56
N VAL A 92 5.81 1.37 0.77
CA VAL A 92 5.98 2.74 0.27
C VAL A 92 4.79 3.17 -0.57
N ARG A 93 4.27 2.30 -1.45
CA ARG A 93 3.11 2.59 -2.30
C ARG A 93 1.83 2.84 -1.51
N TRP A 94 1.64 2.12 -0.42
CA TRP A 94 0.37 2.11 0.30
C TRP A 94 0.40 2.85 1.65
N HIS A 95 1.52 3.50 2.03
CA HIS A 95 1.67 4.13 3.34
C HIS A 95 0.64 5.21 3.68
N MET A 96 0.06 5.88 2.66
CA MET A 96 -0.97 6.91 2.87
C MET A 96 -2.37 6.33 3.10
N GLU A 97 -2.63 5.12 2.61
CA GLU A 97 -3.98 4.55 2.57
C GLU A 97 -4.58 4.21 3.94
N PRO A 98 -3.83 3.82 4.99
CA PRO A 98 -4.40 3.49 6.28
C PRO A 98 -5.27 4.59 6.89
N LEU A 99 -4.99 5.85 6.62
CA LEU A 99 -5.83 6.97 7.08
C LEU A 99 -6.91 7.35 6.04
N ARG A 100 -6.63 7.19 4.76
CA ARG A 100 -7.54 7.54 3.66
C ARG A 100 -8.65 6.52 3.40
N VAL A 101 -8.46 5.29 3.88
CA VAL A 101 -9.42 4.21 3.61
C VAL A 101 -10.82 4.56 4.10
N PHE A 102 -10.95 5.30 5.19
CA PHE A 102 -12.22 5.71 5.78
C PHE A 102 -12.94 6.84 5.03
N ASP A 103 -12.27 7.50 4.10
CA ASP A 103 -12.88 8.51 3.23
C ASP A 103 -13.80 7.87 2.18
N SER A 104 -13.67 6.56 1.98
CA SER A 104 -14.47 5.79 1.05
C SER A 104 -15.69 5.16 1.74
N LYS A 105 -16.87 5.24 1.09
CA LYS A 105 -18.05 4.47 1.50
C LYS A 105 -17.86 2.96 1.37
N HIS A 106 -16.89 2.54 0.56
CA HIS A 106 -16.53 1.15 0.28
C HIS A 106 -15.20 0.78 0.94
N TYR A 107 -15.00 1.24 2.20
CA TYR A 107 -13.75 1.02 2.91
C TYR A 107 -13.42 -0.46 3.14
N VAL A 108 -14.45 -1.31 3.29
CA VAL A 108 -14.25 -2.77 3.48
C VAL A 108 -13.66 -3.40 2.23
N GLU A 109 -14.24 -3.08 1.06
CA GLU A 109 -13.74 -3.54 -0.22
C GLU A 109 -12.29 -3.07 -0.45
N LYS A 110 -11.99 -1.82 -0.10
CA LYS A 110 -10.66 -1.27 -0.22
C LYS A 110 -9.66 -1.98 0.70
N VAL A 111 -10.02 -2.29 1.93
CA VAL A 111 -9.19 -3.08 2.85
C VAL A 111 -8.90 -4.47 2.27
N LEU A 112 -9.90 -5.14 1.70
CA LEU A 112 -9.74 -6.44 1.05
C LEU A 112 -8.86 -6.36 -0.20
N GLU A 113 -9.02 -5.32 -1.02
CA GLU A 113 -8.17 -5.06 -2.19
C GLU A 113 -6.71 -4.87 -1.78
N MET A 114 -6.46 -3.99 -0.82
CA MET A 114 -5.11 -3.75 -0.28
C MET A 114 -4.48 -5.02 0.28
N SER A 115 -5.25 -5.88 0.94
CA SER A 115 -4.76 -7.13 1.52
C SER A 115 -4.25 -8.14 0.48
N ASN A 116 -4.55 -7.96 -0.79
CA ASN A 116 -4.03 -8.80 -1.87
C ASN A 116 -2.62 -8.38 -2.34
N VAL A 117 -2.20 -7.17 -2.02
CA VAL A 117 -0.92 -6.61 -2.50
C VAL A 117 0.04 -6.28 -1.35
N ILE A 118 -0.48 -6.09 -0.13
CA ILE A 118 0.33 -5.78 1.05
C ILE A 118 0.77 -7.07 1.72
N PRO A 119 2.08 -7.33 1.84
CA PRO A 119 2.59 -8.58 2.39
C PRO A 119 2.31 -8.73 3.89
N SER A 120 2.25 -7.62 4.63
CA SER A 120 1.95 -7.62 6.06
C SER A 120 1.21 -6.34 6.46
N TRP A 121 -0.04 -6.51 6.91
CA TRP A 121 -0.83 -5.43 7.47
C TRP A 121 -0.22 -4.81 8.73
N HIS A 122 0.40 -5.62 9.59
CA HIS A 122 1.05 -5.13 10.79
C HIS A 122 2.15 -4.12 10.45
N ILE A 123 3.01 -4.45 9.48
CA ILE A 123 4.12 -3.56 9.09
C ILE A 123 3.57 -2.28 8.45
N LEU A 124 2.52 -2.36 7.64
CA LEU A 124 1.88 -1.16 7.07
C LEU A 124 1.31 -0.25 8.16
N LEU A 125 0.61 -0.83 9.15
CA LEU A 125 0.05 -0.06 10.26
C LEU A 125 1.14 0.54 11.14
N TYR A 126 2.21 -0.20 11.41
CA TYR A 126 3.37 0.29 12.16
C TYR A 126 4.12 1.39 11.40
N LEU A 127 4.29 1.24 10.09
CA LEU A 127 4.88 2.30 9.26
C LEU A 127 4.03 3.58 9.36
N LYS A 128 2.71 3.46 9.25
CA LYS A 128 1.82 4.62 9.37
C LYS A 128 1.78 5.20 10.78
N GLU A 129 1.86 4.38 11.82
CA GLU A 129 2.00 4.85 13.20
C GLU A 129 3.30 5.66 13.38
N CYS A 130 4.42 5.18 12.85
CA CYS A 130 5.70 5.90 12.88
C CYS A 130 5.62 7.23 12.12
N ASP A 131 4.98 7.24 10.95
CA ASP A 131 4.75 8.43 10.14
C ASP A 131 3.91 9.49 10.91
N VAL A 132 2.82 9.07 11.54
CA VAL A 132 1.96 9.94 12.38
C VAL A 132 2.73 10.49 13.58
N ARG A 133 3.51 9.68 14.26
CA ARG A 133 4.32 10.10 15.43
C ARG A 133 5.49 10.99 15.04
N GLY A 134 6.12 10.74 13.88
CA GLY A 134 7.21 11.56 13.34
C GLY A 134 6.75 12.93 12.83
N SER A 135 5.46 13.08 12.53
CA SER A 135 4.86 14.35 12.16
C SER A 135 4.71 15.26 13.38
N GLN A 136 4.82 16.58 13.16
CA GLN A 136 4.53 17.61 14.16
C GLN A 136 3.36 18.47 13.67
N PRO A 137 2.12 18.00 13.80
CA PRO A 137 0.98 18.84 13.47
C PRO A 137 0.90 20.03 14.46
N SER A 138 0.34 21.14 14.00
CA SER A 138 0.09 22.31 14.86
C SER A 138 -0.93 22.07 15.98
N ASP A 139 -1.67 20.95 15.92
CA ASP A 139 -2.64 20.50 16.90
C ASP A 139 -2.35 19.04 17.26
N GLU A 140 -2.01 18.80 18.52
CA GLU A 140 -1.74 17.44 19.05
C GLU A 140 -2.95 16.51 18.97
N ASN A 141 -4.18 17.04 18.93
CA ASN A 141 -5.38 16.23 18.78
C ASN A 141 -5.41 15.49 17.44
N VAL A 142 -4.79 16.04 16.40
CA VAL A 142 -4.69 15.39 15.08
C VAL A 142 -3.97 14.05 15.18
N THR A 143 -2.84 14.00 15.88
CA THR A 143 -2.09 12.76 16.11
C THR A 143 -2.93 11.71 16.83
N ASN A 144 -3.66 12.10 17.89
CA ASN A 144 -4.51 11.19 18.64
C ASN A 144 -5.67 10.63 17.79
N VAL A 145 -6.31 11.48 16.99
CA VAL A 145 -7.39 11.04 16.08
C VAL A 145 -6.87 10.03 15.05
N ASP A 146 -5.70 10.28 14.48
CA ASP A 146 -5.13 9.38 13.49
C ASP A 146 -4.69 8.04 14.09
N LEU A 147 -4.14 8.04 15.30
CA LEU A 147 -3.83 6.79 16.01
C LEU A 147 -5.09 5.98 16.33
N LEU A 148 -6.21 6.63 16.68
CA LEU A 148 -7.50 5.96 16.87
C LEU A 148 -8.01 5.33 15.56
N LYS A 149 -7.90 6.03 14.42
CA LYS A 149 -8.25 5.48 13.09
C LYS A 149 -7.41 4.25 12.77
N LEU A 150 -6.10 4.26 13.07
CA LEU A 150 -5.24 3.10 12.86
C LEU A 150 -5.66 1.91 13.74
N ALA A 151 -6.06 2.15 14.99
CA ALA A 151 -6.59 1.10 15.87
C ALA A 151 -7.91 0.52 15.33
N ASP A 152 -8.79 1.35 14.76
CA ASP A 152 -10.01 0.91 14.10
C ASP A 152 -9.72 0.09 12.86
N LEU A 153 -8.78 0.52 12.02
CA LEU A 153 -8.36 -0.22 10.83
C LEU A 153 -7.78 -1.57 11.21
N ASN A 154 -6.96 -1.64 12.27
CA ASN A 154 -6.44 -2.89 12.79
C ASN A 154 -7.57 -3.86 13.19
N ARG A 155 -8.63 -3.36 13.87
CA ARG A 155 -9.80 -4.19 14.22
C ARG A 155 -10.55 -4.69 12.98
N ILE A 156 -10.72 -3.85 11.96
CA ILE A 156 -11.37 -4.22 10.71
C ILE A 156 -10.53 -5.28 9.98
N ALA A 157 -9.23 -5.05 9.80
CA ALA A 157 -8.32 -6.00 9.16
C ALA A 157 -8.30 -7.37 9.88
N SER A 158 -8.37 -7.36 11.23
CA SER A 158 -8.49 -8.56 12.03
C SER A 158 -9.79 -9.31 11.75
N ARG A 159 -10.93 -8.63 11.78
CA ARG A 159 -12.25 -9.23 11.51
C ARG A 159 -12.34 -9.80 10.09
N LEU A 160 -11.69 -9.16 9.13
CA LEU A 160 -11.62 -9.60 7.74
C LEU A 160 -10.51 -10.64 7.49
N ASN A 161 -9.75 -11.01 8.52
CA ASN A 161 -8.62 -11.94 8.44
C ASN A 161 -7.57 -11.50 7.39
N CYS A 162 -7.21 -10.20 7.39
CA CYS A 162 -6.31 -9.59 6.40
C CYS A 162 -4.82 -9.68 6.75
N PHE A 163 -4.44 -10.26 7.89
CA PHE A 163 -3.06 -10.21 8.37
C PHE A 163 -2.08 -11.11 7.61
N TYR A 164 -2.56 -12.12 6.90
CA TYR A 164 -1.70 -13.11 6.24
C TYR A 164 -1.93 -13.14 4.73
N TYR A 165 -0.87 -12.96 3.98
CA TYR A 165 -0.88 -12.95 2.52
C TYR A 165 -1.41 -14.26 1.91
N ALA A 166 -1.07 -15.39 2.49
CA ALA A 166 -1.40 -16.72 1.96
C ALA A 166 -2.91 -17.05 1.90
N THR A 167 -3.77 -16.24 2.53
CA THR A 167 -5.21 -16.51 2.62
C THR A 167 -6.06 -15.57 1.76
N ASN A 168 -5.45 -14.82 0.85
CA ASN A 168 -6.13 -13.72 0.15
C ASN A 168 -7.11 -14.17 -0.94
N ILE A 169 -6.90 -15.33 -1.55
CA ILE A 169 -7.77 -15.84 -2.63
C ILE A 169 -9.24 -15.99 -2.19
N PRO A 170 -9.56 -16.53 -1.00
CA PRO A 170 -10.95 -16.61 -0.55
C PRO A 170 -11.61 -15.24 -0.29
N ARG A 171 -10.83 -14.17 -0.06
CA ARG A 171 -11.37 -12.83 0.25
C ARG A 171 -11.99 -12.16 -0.96
N ILE A 172 -11.47 -12.42 -2.16
CA ILE A 172 -12.07 -11.92 -3.40
C ILE A 172 -13.51 -12.44 -3.55
N GLY A 173 -13.76 -13.68 -3.10
CA GLY A 173 -15.11 -14.25 -3.06
C GLY A 173 -16.06 -13.54 -2.08
N GLN A 174 -15.54 -12.91 -1.03
CA GLN A 174 -16.36 -12.15 -0.07
C GLN A 174 -16.83 -10.80 -0.63
N LEU A 175 -16.14 -10.24 -1.62
CA LEU A 175 -16.55 -9.03 -2.32
C LEU A 175 -17.75 -9.25 -3.26
N SER A 176 -18.01 -10.48 -3.67
CA SER A 176 -19.05 -10.81 -4.62
C SER A 176 -20.41 -11.04 -3.97
N HIS A 177 -20.93 -10.07 -3.24
CA HIS A 177 -22.32 -10.10 -2.75
C HIS A 177 -23.36 -9.83 -3.87
N LYS A 178 -22.94 -9.45 -5.07
CA LYS A 178 -23.83 -9.48 -6.22
C LYS A 178 -24.01 -10.94 -6.64
N LYS A 179 -25.20 -11.49 -6.46
CA LYS A 179 -25.59 -12.74 -7.11
C LYS A 179 -25.31 -12.56 -8.60
N VAL A 180 -24.15 -13.05 -9.03
CA VAL A 180 -23.87 -13.20 -10.45
C VAL A 180 -24.91 -14.19 -10.92
N GLY A 181 -25.86 -13.74 -11.76
CA GLY A 181 -26.83 -14.63 -12.33
C GLY A 181 -26.09 -15.82 -12.94
N LYS A 182 -26.80 -16.95 -13.15
CA LYS A 182 -26.23 -18.24 -13.64
C LYS A 182 -25.58 -18.16 -15.05
N LYS A 183 -25.00 -17.02 -15.44
CA LYS A 183 -24.25 -16.89 -16.70
C LYS A 183 -22.87 -17.57 -16.49
N LYS A 184 -22.63 -18.57 -17.33
CA LYS A 184 -21.29 -19.15 -17.46
C LYS A 184 -20.33 -18.05 -17.92
N ILE A 185 -19.36 -17.71 -17.06
CA ILE A 185 -18.27 -16.81 -17.40
C ILE A 185 -17.11 -17.68 -17.89
N THR A 186 -16.67 -17.46 -19.14
CA THR A 186 -15.46 -18.09 -19.66
C THR A 186 -14.33 -17.09 -19.57
N VAL A 187 -13.26 -17.44 -18.87
CA VAL A 187 -12.04 -16.63 -18.73
C VAL A 187 -10.98 -17.23 -19.64
N HIS A 188 -10.49 -16.43 -20.60
CA HIS A 188 -9.38 -16.80 -21.47
C HIS A 188 -8.10 -16.17 -20.93
N MET A 189 -7.12 -16.99 -20.54
CA MET A 189 -5.82 -16.54 -20.07
C MET A 189 -4.75 -16.91 -21.09
N LEU A 190 -3.98 -15.93 -21.54
CA LEU A 190 -2.89 -16.12 -22.51
C LEU A 190 -1.54 -16.00 -21.81
N PHE A 191 -0.78 -17.07 -21.87
CA PHE A 191 0.58 -17.12 -21.34
C PHE A 191 1.60 -17.10 -22.51
N GLY A 192 2.74 -16.47 -22.32
CA GLY A 192 3.83 -16.47 -23.30
C GLY A 192 4.76 -15.27 -23.11
N LEU A 193 5.94 -15.38 -23.72
CA LEU A 193 6.95 -14.33 -23.69
C LEU A 193 6.49 -13.04 -24.39
N PRO A 194 7.10 -11.88 -24.08
CA PRO A 194 6.90 -10.68 -24.87
C PRO A 194 7.12 -10.95 -26.35
N GLY A 195 6.27 -10.43 -27.23
CA GLY A 195 6.35 -10.67 -28.68
C GLY A 195 5.74 -11.98 -29.20
N ALA A 196 5.27 -12.88 -28.35
CA ALA A 196 4.69 -14.18 -28.76
C ALA A 196 3.26 -14.09 -29.38
N GLY A 197 2.82 -12.92 -29.84
CA GLY A 197 1.52 -12.76 -30.53
C GLY A 197 0.30 -12.79 -29.62
N LYS A 198 0.44 -12.65 -28.30
CA LYS A 198 -0.71 -12.68 -27.35
C LYS A 198 -1.79 -11.65 -27.68
N SER A 199 -1.41 -10.44 -28.03
CA SER A 199 -2.36 -9.37 -28.39
C SER A 199 -3.12 -9.69 -29.68
N THR A 200 -2.47 -10.34 -30.65
CA THR A 200 -3.11 -10.79 -31.89
C THR A 200 -4.15 -11.87 -31.58
N ALA A 201 -3.79 -12.86 -30.75
CA ALA A 201 -4.71 -13.92 -30.34
C ALA A 201 -5.91 -13.37 -29.52
N ILE A 202 -5.71 -12.38 -28.65
CA ILE A 202 -6.82 -11.70 -27.93
C ILE A 202 -7.77 -11.07 -28.93
N ASN A 203 -7.27 -10.36 -29.92
CA ASN A 203 -8.11 -9.70 -30.93
C ASN A 203 -8.93 -10.71 -31.75
N GLU A 204 -8.38 -11.86 -32.08
CA GLU A 204 -9.11 -12.94 -32.78
C GLU A 204 -10.18 -13.58 -31.91
N ILE A 205 -9.85 -13.88 -30.63
CA ILE A 205 -10.81 -14.40 -29.64
C ILE A 205 -11.95 -13.41 -29.43
N THR A 206 -11.64 -12.13 -29.29
CA THR A 206 -12.67 -11.08 -29.11
C THR A 206 -13.59 -10.97 -30.31
N LYS A 207 -13.07 -11.02 -31.54
CA LYS A 207 -13.89 -11.01 -32.75
C LYS A 207 -14.83 -12.20 -32.83
N THR A 208 -14.38 -13.39 -32.44
CA THR A 208 -15.19 -14.60 -32.41
C THR A 208 -16.28 -14.58 -31.33
N LEU A 209 -16.00 -13.90 -30.19
CA LEU A 209 -16.97 -13.77 -29.10
C LEU A 209 -18.03 -12.71 -29.37
N THR A 210 -17.66 -11.59 -30.02
CA THR A 210 -18.60 -10.51 -30.37
C THR A 210 -19.56 -10.88 -31.53
N ASN A 211 -19.20 -11.86 -32.35
CA ASN A 211 -20.04 -12.34 -33.49
C ASN A 211 -20.97 -13.49 -33.10
N ARG A 212 -21.11 -13.86 -31.82
CA ARG A 212 -22.15 -14.83 -31.43
C ARG A 212 -23.46 -14.10 -31.19
N PRO A 213 -24.54 -14.42 -31.90
CA PRO A 213 -25.85 -13.91 -31.58
C PRO A 213 -26.27 -14.39 -30.19
N TYR A 214 -26.84 -13.49 -29.40
CA TYR A 214 -27.36 -13.74 -28.05
C TYR A 214 -28.51 -14.76 -28.07
#